data_30756d7b4cc2d1ea8a76a2243b471e5f
#
_entry.id   30756d7b4cc2d1ea8a76a2243b471e5f
#
_cell.length_a   1.000
_cell.length_b   1.000
_cell.length_c   1.000
_cell.angle_alpha   90.00
_cell.angle_beta   90.00
_cell.angle_gamma   90.00
#
_symmetry.space_group_name_H-M   'P 1'
#
loop_
_entity.id
_entity.type
_entity.pdbx_description
1 polymer ?
#
loop_
_entity_poly.entity_id
_entity_poly.type
_entity_poly.pdbx_seq_one_letter_code
_entity_poly.pdbx_strand_id
1 'polypeptide(L)'
;MAMQTILARMRATTGAAGAMWIALLVAALPLCAHAQGSVTPAQQEKIRQANAECFACHSPEGLKAPPKDGLDLQKLRGLLQHPDVFGHSDHQRLACTKCHNEGYDEHPHADDARDMTSTCTDCHAGKAKIIEPQFEKSVHAKHLADTFTCTTCHDPHLMRLADKQRDPARIVAQDNRVCLGCHDSDDRFAQFAPEKKLRPLLDDIHAWLPNARLHWRSVRCVDCHTPEVAAGEMISHEVVGRDRAQRDCVACHSASSTLKTRLYRHLAKEEQQRLGFANSVILATSYVPGATRHPLLDTLVLGAFAAMILGLLAHGLGRFLTRGKRRSEPAPTTEKNDPGTGTNGGSHG
;
A
#
# COMPACT_ATOMS: atom_id res chain seq x y z
N MET A 1 -4.43 -44.79 -21.89
CA MET A 1 -5.45 -45.17 -22.91
C MET A 1 -6.87 -45.35 -22.35
N ALA A 2 -7.16 -45.28 -21.07
CA ALA A 2 -8.51 -45.51 -20.50
C ALA A 2 -9.38 -44.23 -20.36
N MET A 3 -8.81 -43.04 -20.46
CA MET A 3 -9.54 -41.76 -20.23
C MET A 3 -10.15 -41.17 -21.49
N GLN A 4 -9.70 -41.57 -22.67
CA GLN A 4 -10.27 -41.11 -23.95
C GLN A 4 -11.52 -41.89 -24.37
N THR A 5 -11.73 -43.07 -23.83
CA THR A 5 -12.89 -43.93 -24.17
C THR A 5 -14.16 -43.56 -23.38
N ILE A 6 -14.02 -42.85 -22.25
CA ILE A 6 -15.15 -42.42 -21.43
C ILE A 6 -15.78 -41.14 -22.01
N LEU A 7 -14.98 -40.23 -22.57
CA LEU A 7 -15.47 -39.00 -23.21
C LEU A 7 -16.20 -39.20 -24.53
N ALA A 8 -15.92 -40.30 -25.21
CA ALA A 8 -16.59 -40.62 -26.48
C ALA A 8 -18.01 -41.23 -26.28
N ARG A 9 -18.30 -41.83 -25.11
CA ARG A 9 -19.60 -42.40 -24.80
C ARG A 9 -20.63 -41.43 -24.23
N MET A 10 -20.22 -40.27 -23.77
CA MET A 10 -21.13 -39.22 -23.24
C MET A 10 -21.67 -38.27 -24.34
N ARG A 11 -21.19 -38.38 -25.59
CA ARG A 11 -21.65 -37.53 -26.70
C ARG A 11 -22.81 -38.10 -27.51
N ALA A 12 -23.31 -39.30 -27.23
CA ALA A 12 -24.27 -40.00 -28.06
C ALA A 12 -25.72 -40.05 -27.53
N THR A 13 -26.05 -39.40 -26.41
CA THR A 13 -27.41 -39.47 -25.80
C THR A 13 -28.07 -38.15 -25.45
N THR A 14 -27.54 -37.01 -25.88
CA THR A 14 -28.27 -35.75 -25.76
C THR A 14 -28.99 -35.44 -27.09
N GLY A 15 -30.12 -36.10 -27.29
CA GLY A 15 -31.05 -35.73 -28.34
C GLY A 15 -31.58 -34.31 -28.12
N ALA A 16 -32.09 -33.68 -29.20
CA ALA A 16 -32.58 -32.29 -29.25
C ALA A 16 -33.58 -31.91 -28.15
N ALA A 17 -34.20 -32.87 -27.48
CA ALA A 17 -35.10 -32.67 -26.34
C ALA A 17 -34.34 -32.19 -25.05
N GLY A 18 -33.08 -32.64 -24.82
CA GLY A 18 -32.30 -32.23 -23.64
C GLY A 18 -31.82 -30.79 -23.71
N ALA A 19 -31.51 -30.31 -24.93
CA ALA A 19 -31.07 -28.93 -25.14
C ALA A 19 -32.21 -27.90 -24.91
N MET A 20 -33.43 -28.29 -25.20
CA MET A 20 -34.61 -27.44 -25.03
C MET A 20 -35.00 -27.26 -23.55
N TRP A 21 -34.79 -28.27 -22.71
CA TRP A 21 -35.02 -28.16 -21.25
C TRP A 21 -33.98 -27.32 -20.51
N ILE A 22 -32.73 -27.37 -20.96
CA ILE A 22 -31.66 -26.54 -20.42
C ILE A 22 -31.86 -25.06 -20.78
N ALA A 23 -32.30 -24.79 -22.01
CA ALA A 23 -32.63 -23.43 -22.47
C ALA A 23 -33.85 -22.85 -21.71
N LEU A 24 -34.86 -23.66 -21.40
CA LEU A 24 -36.04 -23.24 -20.63
C LEU A 24 -35.72 -23.03 -19.13
N LEU A 25 -34.78 -23.81 -18.56
CA LEU A 25 -34.33 -23.62 -17.16
C LEU A 25 -33.45 -22.37 -17.01
N VAL A 26 -32.66 -22.01 -18.00
CA VAL A 26 -31.85 -20.78 -17.98
C VAL A 26 -32.73 -19.53 -18.19
N ALA A 27 -33.82 -19.64 -18.95
CA ALA A 27 -34.79 -18.54 -19.13
C ALA A 27 -35.70 -18.30 -17.91
N ALA A 28 -35.80 -19.28 -16.99
CA ALA A 28 -36.60 -19.20 -15.77
C ALA A 28 -35.80 -18.83 -14.51
N LEU A 29 -34.48 -18.60 -14.63
CA LEU A 29 -33.76 -17.95 -13.56
C LEU A 29 -34.26 -16.51 -13.48
N PRO A 30 -34.99 -16.12 -12.43
CA PRO A 30 -35.28 -14.71 -12.21
C PRO A 30 -33.88 -14.05 -12.16
N LEU A 31 -33.67 -13.06 -13.00
CA LEU A 31 -32.65 -12.05 -12.75
C LEU A 31 -33.03 -11.38 -11.41
N CYS A 32 -32.67 -12.02 -10.31
CA CYS A 32 -32.41 -11.34 -9.07
C CYS A 32 -31.15 -10.49 -9.28
N ALA A 33 -31.21 -9.56 -10.23
CA ALA A 33 -30.45 -8.35 -10.14
C ALA A 33 -30.78 -7.84 -8.73
N HIS A 34 -29.84 -7.94 -7.83
CA HIS A 34 -29.90 -7.19 -6.58
C HIS A 34 -30.02 -5.74 -7.02
N ALA A 35 -31.25 -5.27 -7.12
CA ALA A 35 -31.56 -3.88 -7.20
C ALA A 35 -31.11 -3.31 -5.83
N GLN A 36 -29.83 -3.01 -5.75
CA GLN A 36 -29.38 -1.97 -4.82
C GLN A 36 -30.24 -0.78 -5.23
N GLY A 37 -31.21 -0.43 -4.38
CA GLY A 37 -32.24 0.52 -4.69
C GLY A 37 -31.62 1.84 -5.14
N SER A 38 -31.48 1.98 -6.46
CA SER A 38 -30.99 3.21 -7.06
C SER A 38 -32.03 4.27 -6.81
N VAL A 39 -31.68 5.23 -5.94
CA VAL A 39 -32.53 6.38 -5.67
C VAL A 39 -32.89 7.01 -7.02
N THR A 40 -34.18 7.08 -7.32
CA THR A 40 -34.67 7.68 -8.57
C THR A 40 -34.36 9.17 -8.60
N PRO A 41 -34.25 9.79 -9.78
CA PRO A 41 -34.03 11.26 -9.88
C PRO A 41 -35.08 12.07 -9.10
N ALA A 42 -36.33 11.62 -9.09
CA ALA A 42 -37.40 12.29 -8.34
C ALA A 42 -37.21 12.16 -6.82
N GLN A 43 -36.75 10.99 -6.35
CA GLN A 43 -36.42 10.81 -4.93
C GLN A 43 -35.19 11.64 -4.55
N GLN A 44 -34.18 11.71 -5.41
CA GLN A 44 -32.99 12.52 -5.17
C GLN A 44 -33.35 14.02 -5.08
N GLU A 45 -34.28 14.48 -5.92
CA GLU A 45 -34.76 15.86 -5.86
C GLU A 45 -35.47 16.16 -4.54
N LYS A 46 -36.35 15.27 -4.07
CA LYS A 46 -37.00 15.41 -2.76
C LYS A 46 -35.99 15.45 -1.62
N ILE A 47 -34.95 14.63 -1.67
CA ILE A 47 -33.86 14.63 -0.68
C ILE A 47 -33.13 15.97 -0.70
N ARG A 48 -32.82 16.51 -1.89
CA ARG A 48 -32.16 17.82 -2.00
C ARG A 48 -32.99 18.95 -1.42
N GLN A 49 -34.30 18.92 -1.68
CA GLN A 49 -35.24 19.92 -1.12
C GLN A 49 -35.32 19.81 0.40
N ALA A 50 -35.44 18.62 0.96
CA ALA A 50 -35.44 18.42 2.41
C ALA A 50 -34.11 18.87 3.05
N ASN A 51 -32.96 18.56 2.42
CA ASN A 51 -31.64 19.01 2.91
C ASN A 51 -31.45 20.53 2.80
N ALA A 52 -32.10 21.18 1.84
CA ALA A 52 -32.02 22.62 1.69
C ALA A 52 -32.62 23.36 2.90
N GLU A 53 -33.62 22.78 3.55
CA GLU A 53 -34.19 23.34 4.79
C GLU A 53 -33.17 23.37 5.92
N CYS A 54 -32.37 22.33 6.05
CA CYS A 54 -31.26 22.26 7.03
C CYS A 54 -30.16 23.24 6.67
N PHE A 55 -29.77 23.31 5.40
CA PHE A 55 -28.75 24.22 4.92
C PHE A 55 -29.14 25.70 5.00
N ALA A 56 -30.45 26.03 5.10
CA ALA A 56 -30.88 27.39 5.33
C ALA A 56 -30.30 27.99 6.64
N CYS A 57 -29.99 27.15 7.63
CA CYS A 57 -29.28 27.54 8.85
C CYS A 57 -27.82 27.05 8.83
N HIS A 58 -27.59 25.79 8.46
CA HIS A 58 -26.32 25.10 8.60
C HIS A 58 -25.36 25.29 7.41
N SER A 59 -25.50 26.36 6.62
CA SER A 59 -24.55 26.72 5.57
C SER A 59 -23.88 28.07 5.84
N PRO A 60 -22.73 28.35 5.18
CA PRO A 60 -22.13 29.68 5.25
C PRO A 60 -23.07 30.81 4.82
N GLU A 61 -23.96 30.56 3.88
CA GLU A 61 -24.99 31.48 3.40
C GLU A 61 -26.08 31.68 4.47
N GLY A 62 -26.54 30.58 5.09
CA GLY A 62 -27.49 30.64 6.19
C GLY A 62 -26.96 31.40 7.40
N LEU A 63 -25.65 31.27 7.70
CA LEU A 63 -25.02 32.05 8.77
C LEU A 63 -25.02 33.56 8.47
N LYS A 64 -24.86 33.96 7.19
CA LYS A 64 -24.86 35.37 6.79
C LYS A 64 -26.27 36.01 6.83
N ALA A 65 -27.29 35.23 6.49
CA ALA A 65 -28.67 35.64 6.45
C ALA A 65 -29.55 34.57 7.14
N PRO A 66 -29.52 34.52 8.47
CA PRO A 66 -30.26 33.49 9.22
C PRO A 66 -31.76 33.57 8.93
N PRO A 67 -32.43 32.43 8.66
CA PRO A 67 -33.86 32.44 8.31
C PRO A 67 -34.78 32.69 9.50
N LYS A 68 -34.24 32.72 10.73
CA LYS A 68 -34.95 32.96 11.96
C LYS A 68 -34.15 33.87 12.89
N ASP A 69 -34.90 34.72 13.62
CA ASP A 69 -34.31 35.58 14.65
C ASP A 69 -33.99 34.76 15.92
N GLY A 70 -33.02 35.22 16.71
CA GLY A 70 -32.68 34.64 18.01
C GLY A 70 -31.77 33.39 17.95
N LEU A 71 -31.21 33.05 16.79
CA LEU A 71 -30.27 31.97 16.66
C LEU A 71 -28.91 32.31 17.29
N ASP A 72 -28.31 31.37 18.03
CA ASP A 72 -26.92 31.50 18.49
C ASP A 72 -25.94 31.28 17.32
N LEU A 73 -25.54 32.38 16.71
CA LEU A 73 -24.65 32.37 15.56
C LEU A 73 -23.22 31.88 15.90
N GLN A 74 -22.81 31.97 17.17
CA GLN A 74 -21.50 31.46 17.59
C GLN A 74 -21.51 29.93 17.65
N LYS A 75 -22.55 29.33 18.24
CA LYS A 75 -22.77 27.89 18.23
C LYS A 75 -22.92 27.37 16.80
N LEU A 76 -23.71 28.09 15.96
CA LEU A 76 -23.96 27.70 14.57
C LEU A 76 -22.71 27.67 13.71
N ARG A 77 -21.76 28.61 13.92
CA ARG A 77 -20.44 28.58 13.21
C ARG A 77 -19.69 27.29 13.36
N GLY A 78 -19.77 26.63 14.51
CA GLY A 78 -19.14 25.32 14.74
C GLY A 78 -19.86 24.15 14.07
N LEU A 79 -21.06 24.36 13.53
CA LEU A 79 -21.95 23.33 12.98
C LEU A 79 -22.22 23.50 11.48
N LEU A 80 -21.46 24.37 10.81
CA LEU A 80 -21.66 24.66 9.39
C LEU A 80 -21.27 23.45 8.53
N GLN A 81 -22.12 23.22 7.54
CA GLN A 81 -21.87 22.29 6.46
C GLN A 81 -21.85 23.02 5.12
N HIS A 82 -21.03 22.56 4.20
CA HIS A 82 -20.95 23.14 2.85
C HIS A 82 -21.79 22.29 1.89
N PRO A 83 -22.90 22.80 1.35
CA PRO A 83 -23.80 22.07 0.46
C PRO A 83 -23.07 21.42 -0.74
N ASP A 84 -22.13 22.15 -1.35
CA ASP A 84 -21.34 21.65 -2.47
C ASP A 84 -20.44 20.49 -2.06
N VAL A 85 -19.80 20.56 -0.88
CA VAL A 85 -18.94 19.50 -0.36
C VAL A 85 -19.77 18.27 -0.03
N PHE A 86 -20.89 18.44 0.68
CA PHE A 86 -21.83 17.35 0.96
C PHE A 86 -22.37 16.73 -0.32
N GLY A 87 -22.68 17.53 -1.33
CA GLY A 87 -23.14 17.07 -2.65
C GLY A 87 -22.14 16.18 -3.40
N HIS A 88 -20.88 16.12 -2.95
CA HIS A 88 -19.85 15.23 -3.47
C HIS A 88 -19.49 14.08 -2.50
N SER A 89 -20.04 14.06 -1.29
CA SER A 89 -19.82 12.99 -0.32
C SER A 89 -20.48 11.67 -0.74
N ASP A 90 -20.10 10.59 -0.11
CA ASP A 90 -20.76 9.29 -0.35
C ASP A 90 -22.19 9.25 0.20
N HIS A 91 -22.50 10.10 1.17
CA HIS A 91 -23.83 10.23 1.77
C HIS A 91 -24.72 11.29 1.09
N GLN A 92 -24.30 11.90 0.00
CA GLN A 92 -25.08 12.93 -0.73
C GLN A 92 -26.50 12.52 -1.13
N ARG A 93 -26.79 11.20 -1.17
CA ARG A 93 -28.10 10.65 -1.51
C ARG A 93 -29.00 10.40 -0.32
N LEU A 94 -28.55 10.76 0.88
CA LEU A 94 -29.30 10.64 2.11
C LEU A 94 -29.88 11.99 2.52
N ALA A 95 -31.10 11.97 3.04
CA ALA A 95 -31.63 13.12 3.78
C ALA A 95 -30.86 13.28 5.09
N CYS A 96 -30.64 14.52 5.54
CA CYS A 96 -29.99 14.82 6.82
C CYS A 96 -30.69 14.08 7.97
N THR A 97 -32.01 13.99 7.91
CA THR A 97 -32.88 13.29 8.88
C THR A 97 -32.71 11.75 8.89
N LYS A 98 -31.88 11.18 7.99
CA LYS A 98 -31.55 9.75 8.10
C LYS A 98 -30.57 9.43 9.23
N CYS A 99 -29.77 10.41 9.60
CA CYS A 99 -28.87 10.29 10.75
C CYS A 99 -29.35 11.19 11.90
N HIS A 100 -29.77 12.42 11.58
CA HIS A 100 -30.31 13.39 12.52
C HIS A 100 -31.83 13.22 12.60
N ASN A 101 -32.28 12.10 13.22
CA ASN A 101 -33.66 11.66 13.14
C ASN A 101 -34.56 12.16 14.29
N GLU A 102 -34.06 12.19 15.52
CA GLU A 102 -34.83 12.59 16.70
C GLU A 102 -34.32 13.92 17.25
N GLY A 103 -35.25 14.78 17.71
CA GLY A 103 -34.92 16.06 18.32
C GLY A 103 -34.48 17.16 17.36
N TYR A 104 -34.48 16.90 16.02
CA TYR A 104 -34.09 17.85 14.99
C TYR A 104 -35.25 18.50 14.24
N ASP A 105 -36.51 18.13 14.62
CA ASP A 105 -37.70 18.63 13.92
C ASP A 105 -38.02 20.09 14.28
N GLU A 106 -37.60 20.54 15.46
CA GLU A 106 -37.84 21.88 15.96
C GLU A 106 -36.57 22.72 16.08
N HIS A 107 -36.72 24.03 16.16
CA HIS A 107 -35.63 24.98 16.33
C HIS A 107 -35.89 25.95 17.49
N PRO A 108 -34.98 26.04 18.49
CA PRO A 108 -33.73 25.33 18.63
C PRO A 108 -33.94 23.81 18.80
N HIS A 109 -33.00 23.01 18.30
CA HIS A 109 -33.04 21.55 18.48
C HIS A 109 -32.96 21.18 19.96
N ALA A 110 -33.51 20.01 20.32
CA ALA A 110 -33.40 19.47 21.64
C ALA A 110 -31.95 19.34 22.08
N ASP A 111 -31.63 19.58 23.35
CA ASP A 111 -30.25 19.57 23.86
C ASP A 111 -29.60 18.19 23.74
N ASP A 112 -30.39 17.13 23.83
CA ASP A 112 -29.99 15.72 23.70
C ASP A 112 -30.13 15.15 22.27
N ALA A 113 -30.56 15.95 21.28
CA ALA A 113 -30.74 15.51 19.89
C ALA A 113 -29.47 14.85 19.33
N ARG A 114 -28.30 15.36 19.73
CA ARG A 114 -27.02 14.79 19.31
C ARG A 114 -26.81 13.36 19.76
N ASP A 115 -27.28 13.01 20.95
CA ASP A 115 -27.13 11.68 21.53
C ASP A 115 -28.08 10.68 20.89
N MET A 116 -29.18 11.18 20.29
CA MET A 116 -30.18 10.39 19.55
C MET A 116 -29.84 10.23 18.06
N THR A 117 -28.70 10.74 17.59
CA THR A 117 -28.28 10.60 16.18
C THR A 117 -27.96 9.12 15.87
N SER A 118 -28.49 8.61 14.73
CA SER A 118 -28.23 7.24 14.27
C SER A 118 -26.74 6.93 14.17
N THR A 119 -26.36 5.73 14.58
CA THR A 119 -24.98 5.28 14.55
C THR A 119 -24.56 4.78 13.16
N CYS A 120 -23.26 4.76 12.88
CA CYS A 120 -22.73 4.23 11.62
C CYS A 120 -23.10 2.74 11.44
N THR A 121 -23.17 2.00 12.55
CA THR A 121 -23.43 0.56 12.57
C THR A 121 -24.86 0.20 12.19
N ASP A 122 -25.81 1.13 12.32
CA ASP A 122 -27.20 0.92 11.93
C ASP A 122 -27.33 0.62 10.42
N CYS A 123 -26.44 1.20 9.62
CA CYS A 123 -26.38 0.96 8.17
C CYS A 123 -25.15 0.13 7.74
N HIS A 124 -24.05 0.24 8.46
CA HIS A 124 -22.77 -0.39 8.10
C HIS A 124 -22.42 -1.61 8.97
N ALA A 125 -23.39 -2.30 9.56
CA ALA A 125 -23.18 -3.45 10.45
C ALA A 125 -22.25 -4.54 9.87
N GLY A 126 -22.37 -4.83 8.56
CA GLY A 126 -21.50 -5.81 7.90
C GLY A 126 -20.03 -5.41 7.85
N LYS A 127 -19.76 -4.11 7.67
CA LYS A 127 -18.39 -3.57 7.70
C LYS A 127 -17.87 -3.45 9.12
N ALA A 128 -18.72 -3.04 10.06
CA ALA A 128 -18.38 -2.90 11.47
C ALA A 128 -17.82 -4.21 12.05
N LYS A 129 -18.42 -5.35 11.73
CA LYS A 129 -17.91 -6.68 12.13
C LYS A 129 -16.46 -6.97 11.74
N ILE A 130 -15.97 -6.35 10.65
CA ILE A 130 -14.60 -6.49 10.19
C ILE A 130 -13.70 -5.42 10.81
N ILE A 131 -14.22 -4.20 10.93
CA ILE A 131 -13.48 -3.02 11.36
C ILE A 131 -13.26 -3.01 12.88
N GLU A 132 -14.28 -3.29 13.67
CA GLU A 132 -14.23 -3.21 15.13
C GLU A 132 -13.08 -4.04 15.73
N PRO A 133 -12.88 -5.32 15.37
CA PRO A 133 -11.77 -6.10 15.90
C PRO A 133 -10.38 -5.60 15.47
N GLN A 134 -10.28 -4.87 14.35
CA GLN A 134 -9.05 -4.23 13.92
C GLN A 134 -8.82 -2.94 14.71
N PHE A 135 -9.88 -2.13 14.87
CA PHE A 135 -9.82 -0.89 15.64
C PHE A 135 -9.45 -1.11 17.10
N GLU A 136 -10.00 -2.16 17.75
CA GLU A 136 -9.65 -2.54 19.13
C GLU A 136 -8.14 -2.77 19.34
N LYS A 137 -7.44 -3.20 18.28
CA LYS A 137 -5.97 -3.36 18.30
C LYS A 137 -5.21 -2.06 18.05
N SER A 138 -5.90 -1.03 17.58
CA SER A 138 -5.34 0.28 17.27
C SER A 138 -4.77 0.96 18.52
N VAL A 139 -3.71 1.76 18.33
CA VAL A 139 -3.19 2.62 19.40
C VAL A 139 -4.22 3.64 19.87
N HIS A 140 -5.15 4.06 18.99
CA HIS A 140 -6.21 4.98 19.38
C HIS A 140 -7.24 4.32 20.30
N ALA A 141 -7.68 3.11 20.00
CA ALA A 141 -8.60 2.36 20.88
C ALA A 141 -7.97 2.06 22.24
N LYS A 142 -6.70 1.71 22.28
CA LYS A 142 -5.98 1.39 23.54
C LYS A 142 -5.85 2.57 24.49
N HIS A 143 -5.80 3.78 23.97
CA HIS A 143 -5.54 4.99 24.75
C HIS A 143 -6.76 5.91 24.89
N LEU A 144 -7.76 5.76 24.00
CA LEU A 144 -8.85 6.71 23.81
C LEU A 144 -10.21 6.01 23.65
N ALA A 145 -10.38 4.77 24.12
CA ALA A 145 -11.55 3.92 23.86
C ALA A 145 -12.90 4.61 24.14
N ASP A 146 -12.98 5.37 25.22
CA ASP A 146 -14.23 5.99 25.66
C ASP A 146 -14.62 7.24 24.86
N THR A 147 -13.68 7.81 24.11
CA THR A 147 -13.89 9.10 23.41
C THR A 147 -13.72 9.00 21.90
N PHE A 148 -13.22 7.86 21.40
CA PHE A 148 -12.88 7.70 20.00
C PHE A 148 -13.93 6.88 19.26
N THR A 149 -14.66 7.51 18.37
CA THR A 149 -15.71 6.90 17.56
C THR A 149 -15.37 6.93 16.08
N CYS A 150 -16.16 6.28 15.25
CA CYS A 150 -16.00 6.32 13.79
C CYS A 150 -15.92 7.76 13.27
N THR A 151 -16.77 8.67 13.81
CA THR A 151 -16.84 10.07 13.38
C THR A 151 -15.65 10.92 13.86
N THR A 152 -14.83 10.40 14.77
CA THR A 152 -13.59 11.10 15.17
C THR A 152 -12.60 11.17 14.00
N CYS A 153 -12.59 10.12 13.15
CA CYS A 153 -11.76 10.04 11.95
C CYS A 153 -12.54 10.31 10.66
N HIS A 154 -13.78 9.82 10.57
CA HIS A 154 -14.58 9.89 9.37
C HIS A 154 -15.66 10.95 9.49
N ASP A 155 -15.53 12.04 8.73
CA ASP A 155 -16.62 13.01 8.62
C ASP A 155 -17.61 12.55 7.53
N PRO A 156 -18.84 12.14 7.91
CA PRO A 156 -19.83 11.62 6.97
C PRO A 156 -20.32 12.66 5.97
N HIS A 157 -20.11 13.95 6.25
CA HIS A 157 -20.58 15.04 5.37
C HIS A 157 -19.62 15.31 4.22
N LEU A 158 -18.34 14.92 4.32
CA LEU A 158 -17.34 15.24 3.29
C LEU A 158 -16.55 14.03 2.76
N MET A 159 -16.57 12.89 3.47
CA MET A 159 -15.81 11.71 3.04
C MET A 159 -16.30 11.15 1.71
N ARG A 160 -15.35 10.78 0.86
CA ARG A 160 -15.58 10.08 -0.39
C ARG A 160 -14.68 8.86 -0.49
N LEU A 161 -15.23 7.72 -0.89
CA LEU A 161 -14.46 6.50 -1.09
C LEU A 161 -13.38 6.69 -2.16
N ALA A 162 -12.22 6.10 -1.92
CA ALA A 162 -11.07 6.21 -2.82
C ALA A 162 -11.35 5.65 -4.23
N ASP A 163 -12.15 4.59 -4.34
CA ASP A 163 -12.56 4.00 -5.62
C ASP A 163 -13.42 4.94 -6.50
N LYS A 164 -14.13 5.87 -5.87
CA LYS A 164 -14.90 6.91 -6.57
C LYS A 164 -14.05 8.14 -6.90
N GLN A 165 -12.86 8.26 -6.31
CA GLN A 165 -11.93 9.34 -6.52
C GLN A 165 -10.89 8.93 -7.57
N ARG A 166 -10.87 9.58 -8.74
CA ARG A 166 -9.96 9.22 -9.84
C ARG A 166 -8.56 9.81 -9.70
N ASP A 167 -8.41 10.84 -8.90
CA ASP A 167 -7.14 11.56 -8.71
C ASP A 167 -6.41 11.02 -7.46
N PRO A 168 -5.29 10.31 -7.61
CA PRO A 168 -4.52 9.78 -6.49
C PRO A 168 -4.08 10.87 -5.50
N ALA A 169 -3.75 12.07 -5.97
CA ALA A 169 -3.34 13.15 -5.09
C ALA A 169 -4.48 13.62 -4.17
N ARG A 170 -5.72 13.62 -4.68
CA ARG A 170 -6.90 13.93 -3.86
C ARG A 170 -7.21 12.84 -2.85
N ILE A 171 -7.01 11.55 -3.22
CA ILE A 171 -7.15 10.43 -2.28
C ILE A 171 -6.16 10.62 -1.12
N VAL A 172 -4.88 10.81 -1.44
CA VAL A 172 -3.84 11.01 -0.43
C VAL A 172 -4.15 12.23 0.46
N ALA A 173 -4.55 13.35 -0.13
CA ALA A 173 -4.87 14.56 0.61
C ALA A 173 -6.09 14.37 1.54
N GLN A 174 -7.12 13.67 1.08
CA GLN A 174 -8.31 13.37 1.88
C GLN A 174 -7.96 12.45 3.05
N ASP A 175 -7.28 11.33 2.76
CA ASP A 175 -6.97 10.32 3.77
C ASP A 175 -5.99 10.87 4.82
N ASN A 176 -4.99 11.66 4.40
CA ASN A 176 -4.07 12.30 5.32
C ASN A 176 -4.74 13.37 6.19
N ARG A 177 -5.75 14.07 5.68
CA ARG A 177 -6.52 15.05 6.46
C ARG A 177 -7.17 14.43 7.70
N VAL A 178 -7.61 13.18 7.61
CA VAL A 178 -8.16 12.41 8.74
C VAL A 178 -7.19 12.41 9.92
N CYS A 179 -5.93 12.12 9.64
CA CYS A 179 -4.88 12.06 10.67
C CYS A 179 -4.43 13.47 11.09
N LEU A 180 -4.17 14.34 10.10
CA LEU A 180 -3.66 15.69 10.31
C LEU A 180 -4.65 16.58 11.06
N GLY A 181 -5.96 16.28 10.98
CA GLY A 181 -7.00 16.98 11.74
C GLY A 181 -6.72 17.02 13.26
N CYS A 182 -6.03 16.01 13.78
CA CYS A 182 -5.58 15.98 15.18
C CYS A 182 -4.05 16.09 15.27
N HIS A 183 -3.30 15.35 14.46
CA HIS A 183 -1.84 15.28 14.54
C HIS A 183 -1.12 16.54 14.04
N ASP A 184 -1.84 17.46 13.38
CA ASP A 184 -1.33 18.77 12.99
C ASP A 184 -2.16 19.93 13.55
N SER A 185 -2.92 19.70 14.63
CA SER A 185 -3.72 20.69 15.34
C SER A 185 -3.48 20.57 16.84
N ASP A 186 -2.93 21.60 17.46
CA ASP A 186 -2.65 21.60 18.90
C ASP A 186 -3.94 21.52 19.73
N ASP A 187 -4.98 22.26 19.33
CA ASP A 187 -6.28 22.29 20.02
C ASP A 187 -6.99 20.93 19.96
N ARG A 188 -7.02 20.32 18.77
CA ARG A 188 -7.66 19.00 18.60
C ARG A 188 -6.87 17.91 19.27
N PHE A 189 -5.53 17.96 19.22
CA PHE A 189 -4.68 17.00 19.92
C PHE A 189 -4.89 17.07 21.43
N ALA A 190 -4.96 18.28 21.99
CA ALA A 190 -5.16 18.47 23.43
C ALA A 190 -6.52 17.96 23.92
N GLN A 191 -7.57 17.97 23.08
CA GLN A 191 -8.89 17.39 23.43
C GLN A 191 -8.82 15.90 23.73
N PHE A 192 -7.95 15.16 23.05
CA PHE A 192 -7.81 13.70 23.20
C PHE A 192 -6.59 13.28 24.03
N ALA A 193 -5.67 14.18 24.31
CA ALA A 193 -4.46 13.90 25.08
C ALA A 193 -4.15 15.07 26.05
N PRO A 194 -5.06 15.38 26.97
CA PRO A 194 -4.93 16.54 27.85
C PRO A 194 -3.72 16.45 28.79
N GLU A 195 -3.21 15.26 29.08
CA GLU A 195 -2.01 15.03 29.88
C GLU A 195 -0.71 15.37 29.14
N LYS A 196 -0.74 15.46 27.81
CA LYS A 196 0.40 15.83 26.99
C LYS A 196 0.39 17.34 26.74
N LYS A 197 1.36 18.03 27.27
CA LYS A 197 1.45 19.49 27.16
C LYS A 197 1.66 19.98 25.72
N LEU A 198 2.34 19.20 24.88
CA LEU A 198 2.67 19.58 23.52
C LEU A 198 2.46 18.38 22.57
N ARG A 199 1.88 18.67 21.42
CA ARG A 199 1.79 17.75 20.32
C ARG A 199 3.19 17.50 19.72
N PRO A 200 3.57 16.24 19.45
CA PRO A 200 4.80 15.96 18.71
C PRO A 200 4.77 16.59 17.32
N LEU A 201 5.82 17.29 16.93
CA LEU A 201 5.92 17.85 15.58
C LEU A 201 6.16 16.73 14.57
N LEU A 202 5.37 16.71 13.51
CA LEU A 202 5.43 15.65 12.48
C LEU A 202 6.78 15.63 11.77
N ASP A 203 7.37 16.78 11.50
CA ASP A 203 8.69 16.87 10.87
C ASP A 203 9.77 16.24 11.75
N ASP A 204 9.71 16.44 13.07
CA ASP A 204 10.71 15.92 14.00
C ASP A 204 10.63 14.40 14.16
N ILE A 205 9.39 13.88 14.32
CA ILE A 205 9.20 12.43 14.48
C ILE A 205 9.43 11.65 13.18
N HIS A 206 9.39 12.31 12.01
CA HIS A 206 9.69 11.75 10.71
C HIS A 206 11.01 12.25 10.10
N ALA A 207 11.89 12.84 10.90
CA ALA A 207 13.21 13.33 10.44
C ALA A 207 14.09 12.23 9.81
N TRP A 208 13.83 10.96 10.17
CA TRP A 208 14.47 9.79 9.58
C TRP A 208 14.05 9.54 8.11
N LEU A 209 12.89 10.07 7.67
CA LEU A 209 12.33 9.81 6.33
C LEU A 209 12.89 10.82 5.34
N PRO A 210 13.69 10.38 4.35
CA PRO A 210 14.21 11.28 3.32
C PRO A 210 13.09 11.94 2.54
N ASN A 211 13.18 13.26 2.32
CA ASN A 211 12.17 14.01 1.57
C ASN A 211 10.73 13.81 2.10
N ALA A 212 10.54 13.81 3.40
CA ALA A 212 9.26 13.57 4.08
C ALA A 212 8.07 14.32 3.43
N ARG A 213 8.26 15.59 3.04
CA ARG A 213 7.22 16.39 2.38
C ARG A 213 6.75 15.84 1.04
N LEU A 214 7.62 15.14 0.29
CA LEU A 214 7.23 14.48 -0.96
C LEU A 214 6.45 13.19 -0.68
N HIS A 215 6.82 12.47 0.37
CA HIS A 215 6.06 11.31 0.83
C HIS A 215 4.64 11.74 1.23
N TRP A 216 4.48 12.77 2.04
CA TRP A 216 3.16 13.22 2.49
C TRP A 216 2.22 13.70 1.37
N ARG A 217 2.76 14.07 0.21
CA ARG A 217 1.96 14.40 -0.98
C ARG A 217 1.59 13.18 -1.83
N SER A 218 2.26 12.06 -1.64
CA SER A 218 2.17 10.90 -2.53
C SER A 218 1.80 9.60 -1.81
N VAL A 219 1.88 9.58 -0.46
CA VAL A 219 1.68 8.41 0.38
C VAL A 219 0.72 8.78 1.51
N ARG A 220 -0.21 7.88 1.82
CA ARG A 220 -1.14 8.07 2.92
C ARG A 220 -0.46 7.70 4.24
N CYS A 221 -0.82 8.37 5.32
CA CYS A 221 -0.33 8.01 6.66
C CYS A 221 -0.60 6.54 6.99
N VAL A 222 -1.76 6.04 6.58
CA VAL A 222 -2.17 4.64 6.77
C VAL A 222 -1.31 3.64 6.02
N ASP A 223 -0.66 4.00 4.90
CA ASP A 223 0.22 3.09 4.16
C ASP A 223 1.46 2.67 4.97
N CYS A 224 1.85 3.46 5.97
CA CYS A 224 2.91 3.12 6.92
C CYS A 224 2.37 2.74 8.30
N HIS A 225 1.24 3.33 8.71
CA HIS A 225 0.69 3.21 10.05
C HIS A 225 -0.44 2.18 10.18
N THR A 226 -0.64 1.32 9.19
CA THR A 226 -1.53 0.14 9.31
C THR A 226 -0.83 -1.10 8.77
N PRO A 227 -1.22 -2.31 9.21
CA PRO A 227 -0.77 -3.55 8.58
C PRO A 227 -1.07 -3.57 7.08
N GLU A 228 -0.17 -4.14 6.31
CA GLU A 228 -0.35 -4.33 4.88
C GLU A 228 -1.54 -5.27 4.61
N VAL A 229 -2.37 -4.90 3.66
CA VAL A 229 -3.52 -5.70 3.20
C VAL A 229 -3.34 -6.05 1.73
N ALA A 230 -4.00 -7.12 1.29
CA ALA A 230 -3.93 -7.52 -0.12
C ALA A 230 -4.56 -6.47 -1.03
N ALA A 231 -4.09 -6.42 -2.28
CA ALA A 231 -4.59 -5.47 -3.27
C ALA A 231 -6.12 -5.64 -3.47
N GLY A 232 -6.86 -4.56 -3.32
CA GLY A 232 -8.32 -4.53 -3.41
C GLY A 232 -9.05 -4.80 -2.09
N GLU A 233 -8.34 -5.12 -1.03
CA GLU A 233 -8.92 -5.21 0.30
C GLU A 233 -9.05 -3.82 0.95
N MET A 234 -9.95 -3.73 1.93
CA MET A 234 -10.14 -2.52 2.72
C MET A 234 -8.90 -2.30 3.62
N ILE A 235 -8.45 -1.05 3.70
CA ILE A 235 -7.36 -0.65 4.59
C ILE A 235 -7.68 -1.08 6.02
N SER A 236 -6.69 -1.64 6.71
CA SER A 236 -6.85 -2.05 8.09
C SER A 236 -7.11 -0.85 9.01
N HIS A 237 -8.01 -1.01 9.96
CA HIS A 237 -8.27 -0.04 11.02
C HIS A 237 -7.41 -0.27 12.27
N GLU A 238 -6.47 -1.23 12.23
CA GLU A 238 -5.43 -1.36 13.24
C GLU A 238 -4.36 -0.30 13.01
N VAL A 239 -4.58 0.92 13.48
CA VAL A 239 -3.57 1.96 13.43
C VAL A 239 -2.44 1.62 14.41
N VAL A 240 -1.22 1.51 13.91
CA VAL A 240 -0.03 1.14 14.68
C VAL A 240 0.83 2.36 15.01
N GLY A 241 1.46 2.31 16.18
CA GLY A 241 2.41 3.33 16.61
C GLY A 241 3.72 3.27 15.81
N ARG A 242 4.59 4.26 16.07
CA ARG A 242 5.88 4.43 15.39
C ARG A 242 6.77 3.18 15.40
N ASP A 243 6.65 2.36 16.43
CA ASP A 243 7.54 1.21 16.63
C ASP A 243 7.17 0.01 15.74
N ARG A 244 5.92 -0.01 15.26
CA ARG A 244 5.40 -1.02 14.34
C ARG A 244 5.08 -0.48 12.95
N ALA A 245 5.28 0.82 12.72
CA ALA A 245 5.06 1.43 11.43
C ALA A 245 6.04 0.89 10.38
N GLN A 246 5.55 0.72 9.13
CA GLN A 246 6.36 0.24 8.01
C GLN A 246 7.48 1.24 7.69
N ARG A 247 8.73 0.75 7.71
CA ARG A 247 9.94 1.54 7.39
C ARG A 247 10.79 0.93 6.28
N ASP A 248 10.33 -0.17 5.69
CA ASP A 248 11.04 -0.78 4.57
C ASP A 248 10.84 0.03 3.29
N CYS A 249 11.85 0.80 2.93
CA CYS A 249 11.84 1.60 1.70
C CYS A 249 11.66 0.73 0.45
N VAL A 250 12.19 -0.49 0.45
CA VAL A 250 12.14 -1.40 -0.70
C VAL A 250 10.73 -1.87 -0.96
N ALA A 251 9.93 -2.12 0.09
CA ALA A 251 8.56 -2.58 -0.04
C ALA A 251 7.73 -1.68 -0.99
N CYS A 252 7.84 -0.36 -0.84
CA CYS A 252 7.14 0.60 -1.70
C CYS A 252 7.94 0.94 -2.97
N HIS A 253 9.24 1.18 -2.84
CA HIS A 253 10.07 1.67 -3.95
C HIS A 253 10.38 0.59 -4.99
N SER A 254 10.18 -0.68 -4.70
CA SER A 254 10.30 -1.75 -5.70
C SER A 254 9.13 -1.83 -6.68
N ALA A 255 8.00 -1.20 -6.37
CA ALA A 255 6.76 -1.30 -7.15
C ALA A 255 6.88 -0.74 -8.58
N SER A 256 7.79 0.21 -8.82
CA SER A 256 8.03 0.76 -10.16
C SER A 256 9.50 1.10 -10.40
N SER A 257 9.92 1.10 -11.67
CA SER A 257 11.30 1.44 -12.08
C SER A 257 11.70 2.87 -11.66
N THR A 258 10.77 3.82 -11.71
CA THR A 258 11.02 5.21 -11.32
C THR A 258 11.26 5.32 -9.81
N LEU A 259 10.42 4.69 -8.99
CA LEU A 259 10.58 4.67 -7.54
C LEU A 259 11.85 3.94 -7.14
N LYS A 260 12.14 2.82 -7.78
CA LYS A 260 13.36 2.04 -7.60
C LYS A 260 14.60 2.89 -7.89
N THR A 261 14.62 3.60 -9.00
CA THR A 261 15.73 4.51 -9.36
C THR A 261 15.93 5.64 -8.33
N ARG A 262 14.83 6.18 -7.78
CA ARG A 262 14.92 7.23 -6.74
C ARG A 262 15.52 6.68 -5.45
N LEU A 263 15.10 5.49 -5.03
CA LEU A 263 15.64 4.82 -3.85
C LEU A 263 17.15 4.57 -4.03
N TYR A 264 17.56 3.98 -5.12
CA TYR A 264 18.98 3.70 -5.38
C TYR A 264 19.84 4.95 -5.42
N ARG A 265 19.34 6.03 -6.01
CA ARG A 265 20.05 7.31 -6.02
C ARG A 265 20.24 7.87 -4.61
N HIS A 266 19.23 7.71 -3.74
CA HIS A 266 19.31 8.12 -2.35
C HIS A 266 20.33 7.27 -1.59
N LEU A 267 20.22 5.95 -1.65
CA LEU A 267 21.12 5.02 -0.98
C LEU A 267 22.58 5.18 -1.45
N ALA A 268 22.81 5.38 -2.75
CA ALA A 268 24.12 5.66 -3.30
C ALA A 268 24.70 6.97 -2.76
N LYS A 269 23.87 8.01 -2.58
CA LYS A 269 24.30 9.28 -2.00
C LYS A 269 24.66 9.15 -0.51
N GLU A 270 23.87 8.42 0.26
CA GLU A 270 24.17 8.14 1.67
C GLU A 270 25.49 7.35 1.81
N GLU A 271 25.67 6.34 0.97
CA GLU A 271 26.88 5.53 0.98
C GLU A 271 28.11 6.37 0.58
N GLN A 272 27.97 7.25 -0.40
CA GLN A 272 29.03 8.18 -0.79
C GLN A 272 29.41 9.12 0.37
N GLN A 273 28.40 9.64 1.09
CA GLN A 273 28.63 10.49 2.25
C GLN A 273 29.33 9.76 3.41
N ARG A 274 28.97 8.49 3.61
CA ARG A 274 29.51 7.66 4.70
C ARG A 274 30.90 7.10 4.41
N LEU A 275 31.16 6.70 3.17
CA LEU A 275 32.35 5.94 2.76
C LEU A 275 33.28 6.70 1.84
N GLY A 276 32.90 7.89 1.35
CA GLY A 276 33.66 8.69 0.39
C GLY A 276 33.56 8.20 -1.07
N PHE A 277 32.86 7.08 -1.32
CA PHE A 277 32.59 6.58 -2.68
C PHE A 277 31.20 5.94 -2.75
N ALA A 278 30.57 6.06 -3.92
CA ALA A 278 29.31 5.38 -4.18
C ALA A 278 29.59 3.95 -4.63
N ASN A 279 29.11 2.99 -3.85
CA ASN A 279 28.98 1.62 -4.33
C ASN A 279 27.57 1.46 -4.92
N SER A 280 27.47 0.72 -5.99
CA SER A 280 26.19 0.53 -6.68
C SER A 280 25.27 -0.36 -5.84
N VAL A 281 24.59 0.22 -4.89
CA VAL A 281 23.48 -0.40 -4.11
C VAL A 281 22.34 -0.87 -5.03
N ILE A 282 22.39 -0.50 -6.30
CA ILE A 282 21.55 -0.97 -7.41
C ILE A 282 21.43 -2.50 -7.42
N LEU A 283 22.42 -3.19 -6.89
CA LEU A 283 22.52 -4.64 -6.85
C LEU A 283 22.17 -5.23 -5.47
N ALA A 284 21.46 -4.48 -4.62
CA ALA A 284 21.10 -4.91 -3.28
C ALA A 284 20.29 -6.22 -3.22
N THR A 285 19.68 -6.62 -4.32
CA THR A 285 18.94 -7.90 -4.43
C THR A 285 19.78 -9.04 -5.02
N SER A 286 20.99 -8.74 -5.49
CA SER A 286 21.91 -9.75 -6.06
C SER A 286 23.34 -9.40 -5.69
N TYR A 287 24.11 -10.41 -5.29
CA TYR A 287 25.51 -10.21 -5.01
C TYR A 287 26.32 -10.18 -6.32
N VAL A 288 27.02 -9.08 -6.56
CA VAL A 288 27.97 -8.96 -7.67
C VAL A 288 29.32 -8.59 -7.06
N PRO A 289 30.35 -9.43 -7.20
CA PRO A 289 31.69 -9.15 -6.67
C PRO A 289 32.18 -7.76 -7.10
N GLY A 290 32.61 -6.96 -6.14
CA GLY A 290 33.11 -5.60 -6.37
C GLY A 290 32.04 -4.52 -6.59
N ALA A 291 30.75 -4.86 -6.72
CA ALA A 291 29.66 -3.91 -6.94
C ALA A 291 28.63 -3.90 -5.81
N THR A 292 28.44 -5.04 -5.14
CA THR A 292 27.54 -5.16 -4.00
C THR A 292 28.35 -5.37 -2.74
N ARG A 293 28.05 -4.64 -1.66
CA ARG A 293 28.76 -4.82 -0.40
C ARG A 293 27.99 -5.77 0.52
N HIS A 294 28.60 -6.92 0.77
CA HIS A 294 28.17 -7.85 1.77
C HIS A 294 29.40 -8.28 2.60
N PRO A 295 29.50 -7.88 3.90
CA PRO A 295 30.75 -8.03 4.68
C PRO A 295 31.35 -9.43 4.65
N LEU A 296 30.51 -10.46 4.75
CA LEU A 296 30.95 -11.85 4.71
C LEU A 296 31.40 -12.27 3.32
N LEU A 297 30.62 -11.95 2.28
CA LEU A 297 30.89 -12.36 0.91
C LEU A 297 32.11 -11.63 0.33
N ASP A 298 32.25 -10.33 0.66
CA ASP A 298 33.43 -9.55 0.26
C ASP A 298 34.71 -10.11 0.85
N THR A 299 34.68 -10.53 2.13
CA THR A 299 35.82 -11.17 2.78
C THR A 299 36.17 -12.51 2.12
N LEU A 300 35.15 -13.32 1.79
CA LEU A 300 35.36 -14.61 1.10
C LEU A 300 35.95 -14.41 -0.32
N VAL A 301 35.45 -13.44 -1.07
CA VAL A 301 35.96 -13.13 -2.40
C VAL A 301 37.40 -12.61 -2.34
N LEU A 302 37.71 -11.71 -1.42
CA LEU A 302 39.07 -11.22 -1.18
C LEU A 302 40.00 -12.37 -0.78
N GLY A 303 39.56 -13.26 0.10
CA GLY A 303 40.29 -14.45 0.50
C GLY A 303 40.58 -15.40 -0.68
N ALA A 304 39.58 -15.62 -1.54
CA ALA A 304 39.73 -16.44 -2.74
C ALA A 304 40.72 -15.81 -3.74
N PHE A 305 40.64 -14.48 -3.92
CA PHE A 305 41.62 -13.74 -4.76
C PHE A 305 43.04 -13.83 -4.22
N ALA A 306 43.21 -13.64 -2.91
CA ALA A 306 44.52 -13.75 -2.27
C ALA A 306 45.09 -15.16 -2.40
N ALA A 307 44.27 -16.19 -2.18
CA ALA A 307 44.69 -17.59 -2.36
C ALA A 307 45.09 -17.92 -3.80
N MET A 308 44.36 -17.38 -4.77
CA MET A 308 44.72 -17.53 -6.19
C MET A 308 46.08 -16.86 -6.52
N ILE A 309 46.30 -15.63 -6.05
CA ILE A 309 47.57 -14.92 -6.25
C ILE A 309 48.73 -15.68 -5.59
N LEU A 310 48.54 -16.13 -4.34
CA LEU A 310 49.55 -16.92 -3.64
C LEU A 310 49.87 -18.23 -4.37
N GLY A 311 48.85 -18.91 -4.90
CA GLY A 311 49.00 -20.13 -5.69
C GLY A 311 49.83 -19.89 -6.97
N LEU A 312 49.54 -18.79 -7.67
CA LEU A 312 50.31 -18.39 -8.87
C LEU A 312 51.76 -18.05 -8.51
N LEU A 313 52.00 -17.31 -7.44
CA LEU A 313 53.35 -16.99 -6.97
C LEU A 313 54.11 -18.23 -6.54
N ALA A 314 53.49 -19.12 -5.76
CA ALA A 314 54.11 -20.41 -5.35
C ALA A 314 54.45 -21.27 -6.58
N HIS A 315 53.53 -21.37 -7.54
CA HIS A 315 53.77 -22.09 -8.79
C HIS A 315 54.91 -21.48 -9.60
N GLY A 316 54.91 -20.15 -9.74
CA GLY A 316 55.97 -19.43 -10.45
C GLY A 316 57.35 -19.61 -9.80
N LEU A 317 57.39 -19.48 -8.46
CA LEU A 317 58.63 -19.70 -7.68
C LEU A 317 59.09 -21.17 -7.79
N GLY A 318 58.18 -22.13 -7.67
CA GLY A 318 58.49 -23.57 -7.87
C GLY A 318 59.10 -23.83 -9.24
N ARG A 319 58.51 -23.27 -10.30
CA ARG A 319 59.09 -23.37 -11.65
C ARG A 319 60.45 -22.70 -11.77
N PHE A 320 60.64 -21.55 -11.14
CA PHE A 320 61.91 -20.84 -11.16
C PHE A 320 63.01 -21.66 -10.45
N LEU A 321 62.72 -22.15 -9.26
CA LEU A 321 63.65 -22.95 -8.49
C LEU A 321 64.00 -24.32 -9.16
N THR A 322 63.04 -24.93 -9.87
CA THR A 322 63.25 -26.22 -10.57
C THR A 322 63.87 -26.06 -11.95
N ARG A 323 63.88 -24.83 -12.51
CA ARG A 323 64.49 -24.54 -13.83
C ARG A 323 65.99 -24.78 -13.86
N GLY A 324 66.67 -24.59 -12.75
CA GLY A 324 68.09 -24.94 -12.57
C GLY A 324 68.41 -26.41 -12.61
N LYS A 325 67.55 -27.26 -12.05
CA LYS A 325 67.73 -28.69 -11.97
C LYS A 325 67.54 -29.42 -13.31
N ARG A 326 66.66 -28.91 -14.20
CA ARG A 326 66.46 -29.50 -15.53
C ARG A 326 67.58 -29.20 -16.52
N ARG A 327 68.50 -28.26 -16.22
CA ARG A 327 69.68 -27.98 -17.06
C ARG A 327 70.85 -28.92 -16.75
N SER A 328 70.81 -29.75 -15.75
CA SER A 328 71.89 -30.62 -15.32
C SER A 328 71.66 -32.11 -15.67
N GLU A 329 70.57 -32.48 -16.36
CA GLU A 329 70.41 -33.83 -16.91
C GLU A 329 71.12 -33.89 -18.28
N PRO A 330 72.12 -34.75 -18.46
CA PRO A 330 72.75 -34.99 -19.74
C PRO A 330 71.76 -35.59 -20.73
N ALA A 331 71.79 -35.11 -21.97
CA ALA A 331 70.94 -35.60 -23.06
C ALA A 331 71.14 -37.11 -23.24
N PRO A 332 70.07 -37.91 -23.41
CA PRO A 332 70.20 -39.32 -23.71
C PRO A 332 70.98 -39.48 -25.02
N THR A 333 72.06 -40.23 -24.94
CA THR A 333 72.89 -40.64 -26.10
C THR A 333 71.99 -41.45 -27.05
N THR A 334 71.72 -40.88 -28.20
CA THR A 334 71.11 -41.58 -29.35
C THR A 334 72.11 -42.56 -29.88
N GLU A 335 71.95 -43.84 -29.61
CA GLU A 335 72.62 -44.94 -30.25
C GLU A 335 72.23 -45.01 -31.74
N LYS A 336 73.22 -44.80 -32.61
CA LYS A 336 73.15 -44.87 -34.08
C LYS A 336 73.01 -46.33 -34.45
N ASN A 337 71.85 -46.84 -34.83
CA ASN A 337 71.72 -48.08 -35.58
C ASN A 337 71.62 -47.82 -37.07
N ASP A 338 72.49 -48.42 -37.77
CA ASP A 338 72.80 -48.38 -39.19
C ASP A 338 71.75 -49.06 -40.07
N PRO A 339 71.53 -48.70 -41.33
CA PRO A 339 70.43 -49.09 -42.17
C PRO A 339 70.63 -50.47 -42.83
N GLY A 340 69.75 -51.32 -42.68
CA GLY A 340 69.61 -52.58 -43.46
C GLY A 340 68.51 -52.42 -44.51
N THR A 341 68.99 -52.49 -45.72
CA THR A 341 68.31 -52.69 -47.00
C THR A 341 67.08 -53.62 -46.97
N GLY A 342 66.04 -53.26 -47.73
CA GLY A 342 65.04 -54.18 -48.16
C GLY A 342 63.77 -53.60 -48.70
N THR A 343 63.78 -53.19 -49.95
CA THR A 343 62.85 -53.48 -51.08
C THR A 343 61.37 -53.71 -50.88
N ASN A 344 60.61 -53.04 -51.66
CA ASN A 344 59.37 -53.39 -52.40
C ASN A 344 58.02 -53.42 -51.68
N GLY A 345 57.11 -52.62 -52.15
CA GLY A 345 56.01 -53.11 -53.03
C GLY A 345 54.66 -52.63 -52.67
N GLY A 346 54.01 -51.94 -53.58
CA GLY A 346 52.58 -52.08 -53.80
C GLY A 346 51.63 -51.16 -52.97
N SER A 347 51.17 -50.07 -53.52
CA SER A 347 50.00 -49.93 -54.36
C SER A 347 48.64 -50.17 -53.68
N HIS A 348 47.79 -49.15 -53.77
CA HIS A 348 46.32 -49.11 -53.82
C HIS A 348 45.54 -49.03 -52.48
N GLY A 349 44.68 -47.97 -52.52
CA GLY A 349 43.43 -47.94 -51.86
C GLY A 349 43.12 -46.58 -51.26
#